data_7f331c195fce893d20cff0abd727dcb2
#
_entry.id   7f331c195fce893d20cff0abd727dcb2
#
_cell.length_a   1.000
_cell.length_b   1.000
_cell.length_c   1.000
_cell.angle_alpha   90.00
_cell.angle_beta   90.00
_cell.angle_gamma   90.00
#
_symmetry.space_group_name_H-M   'P 1'
#
loop_
_entity.id
_entity.type
_entity.pdbx_description
1 polymer ?
#
loop_
_entity_poly.entity_id
_entity_poly.type
_entity_poly.pdbx_seq_one_letter_code
_entity_poly.pdbx_strand_id
1 'polypeptide(L)'
;SALPAERGVSGNQDLLEGEYGLFNIYFEGDYDTNRLTANLGEIFEGVNVSFKPWPSGRCTHTAITAVLDMMNEHGVKPENINEITVFGGDFSRMIFESGSPEQKRKPQSSIDAKASLPFIVGAAAARGNVTLDTFTNQGRSDQRVLDMTQRVIFKYDKRFTSTGYEGVL
;
A
#
# COMPACT_ATOMS: atom_id res chain seq x y z
N SER A 1 26.26 -3.66 -2.66
CA SER A 1 26.24 -5.10 -2.40
C SER A 1 27.64 -5.64 -2.06
N ALA A 2 27.71 -6.68 -1.24
CA ALA A 2 28.98 -7.25 -0.75
C ALA A 2 29.89 -7.78 -1.87
N LEU A 3 29.33 -8.45 -2.88
CA LEU A 3 30.11 -9.05 -3.98
C LEU A 3 30.91 -8.03 -4.83
N PRO A 4 30.37 -6.89 -5.26
CA PRO A 4 31.18 -5.86 -5.89
C PRO A 4 32.26 -5.27 -4.98
N ALA A 5 31.95 -5.07 -3.69
CA ALA A 5 32.95 -4.58 -2.73
C ALA A 5 34.11 -5.55 -2.53
N GLU A 6 33.84 -6.84 -2.44
CA GLU A 6 34.84 -7.92 -2.38
C GLU A 6 35.79 -7.89 -3.60
N ARG A 7 35.26 -7.47 -4.77
CA ARG A 7 36.03 -7.30 -6.01
C ARG A 7 36.69 -5.95 -6.18
N GLY A 8 36.74 -5.13 -5.12
CA GLY A 8 37.41 -3.84 -5.11
C GLY A 8 36.61 -2.69 -5.71
N VAL A 9 35.32 -2.86 -5.96
CA VAL A 9 34.46 -1.75 -6.36
C VAL A 9 34.21 -0.87 -5.13
N SER A 10 34.68 0.39 -5.18
CA SER A 10 34.45 1.40 -4.16
C SER A 10 33.07 2.02 -4.31
N GLY A 11 32.42 2.31 -3.18
CA GLY A 11 31.21 3.12 -3.12
C GLY A 11 31.48 4.54 -2.66
N ASN A 12 30.43 5.35 -2.57
CA ASN A 12 30.50 6.66 -1.94
C ASN A 12 30.76 6.48 -0.43
N GLN A 13 31.83 7.10 0.06
CA GLN A 13 32.23 7.01 1.47
C GLN A 13 31.33 7.89 2.36
N ASP A 14 30.79 8.96 1.80
CA ASP A 14 29.97 9.93 2.53
C ASP A 14 28.47 9.71 2.29
N LEU A 15 28.05 8.45 2.06
CA LEU A 15 26.66 8.10 1.71
C LEU A 15 25.65 8.56 2.76
N LEU A 16 26.01 8.55 4.03
CA LEU A 16 25.10 8.91 5.11
C LEU A 16 25.16 10.40 5.45
N GLU A 17 26.37 10.94 5.73
CA GLU A 17 26.58 12.24 6.34
C GLU A 17 27.10 13.32 5.36
N GLY A 18 27.47 12.96 4.13
CA GLY A 18 27.95 13.90 3.12
C GLY A 18 26.90 14.95 2.72
N GLU A 19 27.35 16.01 2.03
CA GLU A 19 26.47 17.08 1.54
C GLU A 19 25.26 16.55 0.77
N TYR A 20 25.47 15.50 -0.05
CA TYR A 20 24.44 14.78 -0.79
C TYR A 20 24.12 13.42 -0.15
N GLY A 21 24.44 13.25 1.12
CA GLY A 21 24.16 12.04 1.88
C GLY A 21 22.70 11.91 2.28
N LEU A 22 22.34 10.70 2.69
CA LEU A 22 20.97 10.33 3.06
C LEU A 22 20.37 11.31 4.09
N PHE A 23 21.14 11.67 5.10
CA PHE A 23 20.64 12.49 6.21
C PHE A 23 20.39 13.94 5.81
N ASN A 24 21.24 14.51 4.96
CA ASN A 24 21.02 15.85 4.47
C ASN A 24 19.87 15.93 3.47
N ILE A 25 19.73 14.95 2.58
CA ILE A 25 18.68 14.94 1.56
C ILE A 25 17.28 14.68 2.16
N TYR A 26 17.16 13.75 3.11
CA TYR A 26 15.87 13.31 3.62
C TYR A 26 15.49 13.90 4.97
N PHE A 27 16.45 14.38 5.75
CA PHE A 27 16.23 14.90 7.11
C PHE A 27 16.74 16.33 7.30
N GLU A 28 17.19 17.00 6.23
CA GLU A 28 17.70 18.39 6.27
C GLU A 28 18.81 18.59 7.32
N GLY A 29 19.55 17.52 7.61
CA GLY A 29 20.61 17.51 8.65
C GLY A 29 20.08 17.37 10.09
N ASP A 30 18.78 17.30 10.31
CA ASP A 30 18.17 17.06 11.62
C ASP A 30 18.03 15.56 11.91
N TYR A 31 19.06 14.97 12.50
CA TYR A 31 19.08 13.56 12.86
C TYR A 31 19.99 13.31 14.08
N ASP A 32 19.68 12.26 14.83
CA ASP A 32 20.48 11.82 15.96
C ASP A 32 21.35 10.63 15.57
N THR A 33 22.66 10.88 15.41
CA THR A 33 23.66 9.86 15.05
C THR A 33 23.73 8.70 16.04
N ASN A 34 23.42 8.94 17.31
CA ASN A 34 23.43 7.89 18.32
C ASN A 34 22.40 6.81 18.05
N ARG A 35 21.29 7.13 17.38
CA ARG A 35 20.26 6.15 17.02
C ARG A 35 20.72 5.13 16.01
N LEU A 36 21.73 5.44 15.21
CA LEU A 36 22.29 4.51 14.21
C LEU A 36 23.05 3.35 14.85
N THR A 37 23.67 3.61 15.98
CA THR A 37 24.51 2.64 16.68
C THR A 37 23.96 2.21 18.03
N ALA A 38 22.85 2.80 18.47
CA ALA A 38 22.20 2.44 19.73
C ALA A 38 21.82 0.96 19.74
N ASN A 39 22.27 0.26 20.76
CA ASN A 39 22.01 -1.16 20.97
C ASN A 39 22.38 -2.05 19.76
N LEU A 40 23.38 -1.65 18.98
CA LEU A 40 23.85 -2.42 17.83
C LEU A 40 24.35 -3.79 18.28
N GLY A 41 23.79 -4.86 17.70
CA GLY A 41 24.07 -6.22 18.10
C GLY A 41 23.21 -6.77 19.24
N GLU A 42 22.40 -5.92 19.91
CA GLU A 42 21.49 -6.31 21.00
C GLU A 42 20.01 -6.25 20.55
N ILE A 43 19.65 -5.18 19.83
CA ILE A 43 18.28 -4.99 19.36
C ILE A 43 18.26 -5.10 17.82
N PHE A 44 17.41 -5.98 17.32
CA PHE A 44 17.21 -6.21 15.89
C PHE A 44 15.79 -5.79 15.50
N GLU A 45 15.67 -4.57 14.97
CA GLU A 45 14.38 -4.01 14.53
C GLU A 45 13.67 -4.84 13.44
N GLY A 46 14.39 -5.72 12.79
CA GLY A 46 13.83 -6.65 11.80
C GLY A 46 12.71 -7.55 12.36
N VAL A 47 12.68 -7.79 13.68
CA VAL A 47 11.60 -8.56 14.34
C VAL A 47 10.27 -7.81 14.36
N ASN A 48 10.31 -6.48 14.23
CA ASN A 48 9.14 -5.60 14.23
C ASN A 48 8.58 -5.37 12.80
N VAL A 49 9.18 -6.00 11.78
CA VAL A 49 8.71 -5.89 10.40
C VAL A 49 7.46 -6.73 10.19
N SER A 50 6.42 -6.12 9.65
CA SER A 50 5.20 -6.82 9.24
C SER A 50 5.24 -7.15 7.75
N PHE A 51 4.75 -8.33 7.39
CA PHE A 51 4.61 -8.75 6.00
C PHE A 51 3.34 -8.20 5.38
N LYS A 52 3.39 -7.89 4.09
CA LYS A 52 2.21 -7.51 3.31
C LYS A 52 1.54 -8.79 2.77
N PRO A 53 0.30 -9.09 3.14
CA PRO A 53 -0.41 -10.25 2.59
C PRO A 53 -0.81 -10.04 1.12
N TRP A 54 -0.93 -8.80 0.65
CA TRP A 54 -1.23 -8.47 -0.74
C TRP A 54 -0.20 -7.52 -1.36
N PRO A 55 0.07 -7.63 -2.68
CA PRO A 55 1.07 -6.82 -3.37
C PRO A 55 0.57 -5.41 -3.72
N SER A 56 -0.02 -4.71 -2.75
CA SER A 56 -0.63 -3.38 -2.90
C SER A 56 -0.14 -2.40 -1.85
N GLY A 57 -0.64 -1.16 -1.88
CA GLY A 57 -0.43 -0.18 -0.81
C GLY A 57 -0.95 -0.70 0.54
N ARG A 58 -0.18 -0.60 1.62
CA ARG A 58 -0.57 -1.12 2.95
C ARG A 58 -1.94 -0.63 3.42
N CYS A 59 -2.25 0.63 3.14
CA CYS A 59 -3.52 1.26 3.47
C CYS A 59 -4.76 0.62 2.82
N THR A 60 -4.58 -0.24 1.81
CA THR A 60 -5.69 -0.95 1.17
C THR A 60 -5.98 -2.31 1.80
N HIS A 61 -5.06 -2.81 2.64
CA HIS A 61 -5.14 -4.18 3.16
C HIS A 61 -6.35 -4.41 4.04
N THR A 62 -6.70 -3.48 4.91
CA THR A 62 -7.89 -3.59 5.76
C THR A 62 -9.19 -3.64 4.96
N ALA A 63 -9.26 -2.85 3.88
CA ALA A 63 -10.43 -2.89 3.00
C ALA A 63 -10.50 -4.22 2.22
N ILE A 64 -9.36 -4.79 1.81
CA ILE A 64 -9.31 -6.12 1.20
C ILE A 64 -9.78 -7.18 2.19
N THR A 65 -9.22 -7.19 3.41
CA THR A 65 -9.63 -8.13 4.46
C THR A 65 -11.13 -8.03 4.71
N ALA A 66 -11.63 -6.83 4.96
CA ALA A 66 -13.04 -6.61 5.28
C ALA A 66 -13.98 -7.14 4.19
N VAL A 67 -13.69 -6.84 2.91
CA VAL A 67 -14.56 -7.31 1.83
C VAL A 67 -14.50 -8.83 1.65
N LEU A 68 -13.32 -9.43 1.77
CA LEU A 68 -13.17 -10.88 1.66
C LEU A 68 -13.83 -11.62 2.82
N ASP A 69 -13.66 -11.13 4.04
CA ASP A 69 -14.29 -11.72 5.25
C ASP A 69 -15.81 -11.62 5.17
N MET A 70 -16.38 -10.47 4.83
CA MET A 70 -17.81 -10.31 4.64
C MET A 70 -18.38 -11.24 3.57
N MET A 71 -17.68 -11.39 2.44
CA MET A 71 -18.09 -12.30 1.38
C MET A 71 -18.07 -13.76 1.85
N ASN A 72 -17.03 -14.15 2.58
CA ASN A 72 -16.88 -15.51 3.09
C ASN A 72 -17.91 -15.82 4.20
N GLU A 73 -18.05 -14.95 5.19
CA GLU A 73 -18.96 -15.16 6.32
C GLU A 73 -20.43 -15.23 5.91
N HIS A 74 -20.81 -14.43 4.91
CA HIS A 74 -22.21 -14.33 4.48
C HIS A 74 -22.49 -15.04 3.16
N GLY A 75 -21.53 -15.74 2.58
CA GLY A 75 -21.68 -16.43 1.30
C GLY A 75 -22.03 -15.50 0.14
N VAL A 76 -21.61 -14.22 0.19
CA VAL A 76 -21.93 -13.23 -0.83
C VAL A 76 -21.11 -13.50 -2.08
N LYS A 77 -21.81 -13.66 -3.21
CA LYS A 77 -21.17 -13.84 -4.52
C LYS A 77 -20.99 -12.49 -5.23
N PRO A 78 -19.95 -12.32 -6.07
CA PRO A 78 -19.70 -11.07 -6.77
C PRO A 78 -20.89 -10.51 -7.55
N GLU A 79 -21.68 -11.39 -8.18
CA GLU A 79 -22.88 -11.01 -8.94
C GLU A 79 -23.99 -10.39 -8.10
N ASN A 80 -24.01 -10.67 -6.80
CA ASN A 80 -25.01 -10.17 -5.87
C ASN A 80 -24.60 -8.87 -5.18
N ILE A 81 -23.41 -8.34 -5.48
CA ILE A 81 -22.92 -7.09 -4.90
C ILE A 81 -23.44 -5.92 -5.73
N ASN A 82 -24.30 -5.10 -5.16
CA ASN A 82 -24.78 -3.87 -5.78
C ASN A 82 -23.85 -2.68 -5.48
N GLU A 83 -23.37 -2.59 -4.25
CA GLU A 83 -22.53 -1.51 -3.78
C GLU A 83 -21.58 -2.01 -2.70
N ILE A 84 -20.37 -1.44 -2.66
CA ILE A 84 -19.40 -1.61 -1.59
C ILE A 84 -19.08 -0.23 -1.02
N THR A 85 -19.52 0.03 0.20
CA THR A 85 -19.17 1.26 0.90
C THR A 85 -17.94 1.02 1.77
N VAL A 86 -16.84 1.75 1.48
CA VAL A 86 -15.63 1.76 2.30
C VAL A 86 -15.67 2.98 3.22
N PHE A 87 -15.70 2.74 4.52
CA PHE A 87 -15.53 3.79 5.51
C PHE A 87 -14.06 3.93 5.86
N GLY A 88 -13.52 5.15 5.87
CA GLY A 88 -12.12 5.38 6.16
C GLY A 88 -11.80 6.82 6.55
N GLY A 89 -10.61 7.01 7.11
CA GLY A 89 -10.09 8.32 7.52
C GLY A 89 -9.36 9.05 6.40
N ASP A 90 -8.56 10.06 6.77
CA ASP A 90 -7.90 10.97 5.84
C ASP A 90 -6.98 10.26 4.84
N PHE A 91 -6.23 9.27 5.29
CA PHE A 91 -5.32 8.55 4.41
C PHE A 91 -6.06 7.71 3.37
N SER A 92 -7.11 7.01 3.77
CA SER A 92 -7.97 6.24 2.85
C SER A 92 -8.67 7.15 1.85
N ARG A 93 -9.12 8.33 2.30
CA ARG A 93 -9.68 9.36 1.44
C ARG A 93 -8.68 9.81 0.39
N MET A 94 -7.46 10.12 0.80
CA MET A 94 -6.39 10.54 -0.12
C MET A 94 -6.16 9.51 -1.23
N ILE A 95 -6.06 8.22 -0.92
CA ILE A 95 -5.83 7.18 -1.94
C ILE A 95 -7.08 6.85 -2.77
N PHE A 96 -8.26 7.19 -2.29
CA PHE A 96 -9.51 7.07 -3.05
C PHE A 96 -9.69 8.25 -4.01
N GLU A 97 -9.42 9.48 -3.56
CA GLU A 97 -9.74 10.72 -4.27
C GLU A 97 -8.56 11.32 -5.04
N SER A 98 -7.29 10.95 -4.75
CA SER A 98 -6.13 11.54 -5.43
C SER A 98 -6.14 11.24 -6.94
N GLY A 99 -6.09 12.29 -7.76
CA GLY A 99 -6.24 12.18 -9.21
C GLY A 99 -7.70 12.19 -9.66
N SER A 100 -7.97 11.71 -10.87
CA SER A 100 -9.35 11.64 -11.36
C SER A 100 -10.05 10.35 -10.89
N PRO A 101 -11.35 10.41 -10.60
CA PRO A 101 -12.14 9.22 -10.24
C PRO A 101 -12.09 8.13 -11.31
N GLU A 102 -12.02 8.51 -12.60
CA GLU A 102 -11.93 7.58 -13.70
C GLU A 102 -10.58 6.82 -13.69
N GLN A 103 -9.47 7.54 -13.50
CA GLN A 103 -8.15 6.93 -13.40
C GLN A 103 -8.05 5.97 -12.21
N LYS A 104 -8.70 6.29 -11.10
CA LYS A 104 -8.75 5.41 -9.93
C LYS A 104 -9.52 4.12 -10.20
N ARG A 105 -10.61 4.19 -10.97
CA ARG A 105 -11.41 3.02 -11.33
C ARG A 105 -10.84 2.21 -12.49
N LYS A 106 -10.08 2.86 -13.37
CA LYS A 106 -9.43 2.24 -14.54
C LYS A 106 -7.96 2.65 -14.61
N PRO A 107 -7.10 2.16 -13.70
CA PRO A 107 -5.70 2.55 -13.62
C PRO A 107 -4.91 2.11 -14.85
N GLN A 108 -4.09 3.02 -15.36
CA GLN A 108 -3.33 2.81 -16.60
C GLN A 108 -2.00 2.08 -16.34
N SER A 109 -1.45 2.20 -15.14
CA SER A 109 -0.20 1.53 -14.77
C SER A 109 -0.38 0.58 -13.58
N SER A 110 0.58 -0.34 -13.41
CA SER A 110 0.63 -1.22 -12.23
C SER A 110 0.77 -0.43 -10.92
N ILE A 111 1.51 0.69 -10.94
CA ILE A 111 1.72 1.53 -9.77
C ILE A 111 0.42 2.23 -9.39
N ASP A 112 -0.28 2.82 -10.36
CA ASP A 112 -1.58 3.46 -10.12
C ASP A 112 -2.60 2.48 -9.55
N ALA A 113 -2.63 1.26 -10.10
CA ALA A 113 -3.51 0.20 -9.63
C ALA A 113 -3.22 -0.20 -8.17
N LYS A 114 -1.93 -0.32 -7.79
CA LYS A 114 -1.51 -0.64 -6.42
C LYS A 114 -1.81 0.47 -5.40
N ALA A 115 -2.05 1.68 -5.88
CA ALA A 115 -2.39 2.86 -5.08
C ALA A 115 -3.85 3.32 -5.29
N SER A 116 -4.70 2.47 -5.86
CA SER A 116 -6.11 2.78 -6.10
C SER A 116 -7.02 1.95 -5.21
N LEU A 117 -7.61 2.58 -4.21
CA LEU A 117 -8.54 1.91 -3.30
C LEU A 117 -9.76 1.30 -4.04
N PRO A 118 -10.47 2.03 -4.93
CA PRO A 118 -11.62 1.46 -5.62
C PRO A 118 -11.23 0.29 -6.53
N PHE A 119 -10.08 0.36 -7.21
CA PHE A 119 -9.63 -0.73 -8.06
C PHE A 119 -9.31 -1.99 -7.24
N ILE A 120 -8.58 -1.84 -6.14
CA ILE A 120 -8.16 -2.97 -5.30
C ILE A 120 -9.35 -3.63 -4.61
N VAL A 121 -10.25 -2.85 -4.04
CA VAL A 121 -11.49 -3.37 -3.42
C VAL A 121 -12.38 -4.05 -4.47
N GLY A 122 -12.52 -3.45 -5.65
CA GLY A 122 -13.24 -4.05 -6.77
C GLY A 122 -12.60 -5.36 -7.23
N ALA A 123 -11.27 -5.44 -7.30
CA ALA A 123 -10.57 -6.67 -7.66
C ALA A 123 -10.74 -7.76 -6.59
N ALA A 124 -10.63 -7.41 -5.31
CA ALA A 124 -10.88 -8.35 -4.21
C ALA A 124 -12.30 -8.94 -4.28
N ALA A 125 -13.30 -8.08 -4.45
CA ALA A 125 -14.69 -8.51 -4.53
C ALA A 125 -14.99 -9.33 -5.80
N ALA A 126 -14.44 -8.95 -6.95
CA ALA A 126 -14.71 -9.62 -8.23
C ALA A 126 -13.99 -10.98 -8.36
N ARG A 127 -12.82 -11.13 -7.74
CA ARG A 127 -11.95 -12.31 -7.91
C ARG A 127 -11.81 -13.17 -6.65
N GLY A 128 -12.26 -12.69 -5.49
CA GLY A 128 -12.05 -13.35 -4.21
C GLY A 128 -10.60 -13.28 -3.72
N ASN A 129 -9.72 -12.53 -4.39
CA ASN A 129 -8.32 -12.33 -3.97
C ASN A 129 -7.66 -11.18 -4.75
N VAL A 130 -6.51 -10.72 -4.23
CA VAL A 130 -5.63 -9.74 -4.88
C VAL A 130 -4.23 -10.33 -4.99
N THR A 131 -3.79 -10.64 -6.20
CA THR A 131 -2.51 -11.27 -6.49
C THR A 131 -1.66 -10.39 -7.41
N LEU A 132 -0.44 -10.81 -7.73
CA LEU A 132 0.40 -10.10 -8.71
C LEU A 132 -0.28 -9.98 -10.07
N ASP A 133 -1.05 -10.99 -10.49
CA ASP A 133 -1.77 -10.99 -11.76
C ASP A 133 -2.83 -9.88 -11.84
N THR A 134 -3.37 -9.44 -10.70
CA THR A 134 -4.31 -8.31 -10.63
C THR A 134 -3.71 -7.04 -11.24
N PHE A 135 -2.39 -6.86 -11.15
CA PHE A 135 -1.68 -5.66 -11.58
C PHE A 135 -1.03 -5.77 -12.95
N THR A 136 -1.17 -6.89 -13.65
CA THR A 136 -0.74 -7.04 -15.04
C THR A 136 -1.66 -6.24 -15.99
N ASN A 137 -1.26 -6.07 -17.25
CA ASN A 137 -2.12 -5.42 -18.24
C ASN A 137 -3.48 -6.13 -18.35
N GLN A 138 -3.47 -7.46 -18.40
CA GLN A 138 -4.68 -8.27 -18.46
C GLN A 138 -5.52 -8.13 -17.19
N GLY A 139 -4.88 -8.14 -16.01
CA GLY A 139 -5.58 -7.99 -14.73
C GLY A 139 -6.27 -6.65 -14.59
N ARG A 140 -5.62 -5.57 -15.02
CA ARG A 140 -6.17 -4.20 -14.98
C ARG A 140 -7.28 -3.96 -16.01
N SER A 141 -7.33 -4.74 -17.07
CA SER A 141 -8.37 -4.67 -18.11
C SER A 141 -9.46 -5.73 -17.98
N ASP A 142 -9.46 -6.53 -16.92
CA ASP A 142 -10.54 -7.48 -16.64
C ASP A 142 -11.86 -6.74 -16.39
N GLN A 143 -12.82 -6.95 -17.31
CA GLN A 143 -14.09 -6.23 -17.30
C GLN A 143 -14.87 -6.46 -16.00
N ARG A 144 -14.82 -7.68 -15.41
CA ARG A 144 -15.48 -7.98 -14.15
C ARG A 144 -14.95 -7.14 -12.99
N VAL A 145 -13.62 -6.91 -12.99
CA VAL A 145 -12.97 -6.03 -12.02
C VAL A 145 -13.40 -4.59 -12.26
N LEU A 146 -13.32 -4.11 -13.51
CA LEU A 146 -13.68 -2.74 -13.87
C LEU A 146 -15.16 -2.42 -13.54
N ASP A 147 -16.07 -3.34 -13.80
CA ASP A 147 -17.49 -3.19 -13.46
C ASP A 147 -17.69 -3.13 -11.93
N MET A 148 -16.95 -3.94 -11.17
CA MET A 148 -17.01 -3.94 -9.72
C MET A 148 -16.44 -2.64 -9.13
N THR A 149 -15.41 -2.04 -9.74
CA THR A 149 -14.87 -0.75 -9.27
C THR A 149 -15.89 0.38 -9.29
N GLN A 150 -16.87 0.32 -10.20
CA GLN A 150 -17.94 1.33 -10.28
C GLN A 150 -18.90 1.26 -9.08
N ARG A 151 -18.96 0.12 -8.42
CA ARG A 151 -19.80 -0.13 -7.25
C ARG A 151 -19.12 0.25 -5.93
N VAL A 152 -17.84 0.63 -5.98
CA VAL A 152 -17.08 1.03 -4.78
C VAL A 152 -17.26 2.51 -4.54
N ILE A 153 -17.78 2.86 -3.38
CA ILE A 153 -17.90 4.23 -2.90
C ILE A 153 -17.12 4.41 -1.60
N PHE A 154 -16.68 5.63 -1.33
CA PHE A 154 -15.98 5.98 -0.11
C PHE A 154 -16.84 6.91 0.74
N LYS A 155 -16.87 6.65 2.03
CA LYS A 155 -17.47 7.55 3.03
C LYS A 155 -16.44 7.89 4.09
N TYR A 156 -16.17 9.16 4.25
CA TYR A 156 -15.26 9.64 5.28
C TYR A 156 -15.86 9.41 6.67
N ASP A 157 -15.06 8.86 7.55
CA ASP A 157 -15.38 8.68 8.95
C ASP A 157 -14.16 9.00 9.82
N LYS A 158 -14.28 10.08 10.61
CA LYS A 158 -13.22 10.58 11.47
C LYS A 158 -12.73 9.58 12.52
N ARG A 159 -13.52 8.55 12.83
CA ARG A 159 -13.11 7.48 13.76
C ARG A 159 -11.92 6.68 13.25
N PHE A 160 -11.71 6.67 11.92
CA PHE A 160 -10.59 5.99 11.27
C PHE A 160 -9.43 6.94 10.92
N THR A 161 -9.48 8.18 11.39
CA THR A 161 -8.37 9.12 11.27
C THR A 161 -7.41 8.87 12.43
N SER A 162 -6.23 8.36 12.14
CA SER A 162 -5.15 8.24 13.11
C SER A 162 -4.15 9.37 12.91
N THR A 163 -3.53 9.79 14.00
CA THR A 163 -2.45 10.79 14.01
C THR A 163 -1.10 10.22 13.55
N GLY A 164 -1.07 8.99 13.01
CA GLY A 164 0.11 8.31 12.52
C GLY A 164 -0.24 7.06 11.72
N TYR A 165 0.77 6.41 11.15
CA TYR A 165 0.64 5.16 10.40
C TYR A 165 0.14 3.94 11.22
N GLU A 166 -0.10 4.14 12.50
CA GLU A 166 -0.44 3.11 13.49
C GLU A 166 -1.93 2.74 13.53
N GLY A 167 -2.76 3.40 12.76
CA GLY A 167 -4.21 3.34 12.91
C GLY A 167 -4.94 2.37 12.00
N VAL A 168 -4.33 1.27 11.56
CA VAL A 168 -5.01 0.30 10.70
C VAL A 168 -4.64 -1.12 11.11
N LEU A 169 -5.17 -1.53 12.20
CA LEU A 169 -5.35 -2.93 12.58
C LEU A 169 -6.80 -3.13 12.95
#